data_98e26501a22b2d51d270832bbf5a1f58
#
_entry.id   98e26501a22b2d51d270832bbf5a1f58
#
_cell.length_a   1.000
_cell.length_b   1.000
_cell.length_c   1.000
_cell.angle_alpha   90.00
_cell.angle_beta   90.00
_cell.angle_gamma   90.00
#
_symmetry.space_group_name_H-M   'P 1'
#
loop_
_entity.id
_entity.type
_entity.pdbx_description
1 polymer ?
#
loop_
_entity_poly.entity_id
_entity_poly.type
_entity_poly.pdbx_seq_one_letter_code
_entity_poly.pdbx_strand_id
1 'polypeptide(L)'
;MGTGLTGGVLMAEKVGYKEIFETLRKEVLDGKYDDTTVLPSEWALARRFGVCRPTVSRAILEMVRAGLVVRRQGAPTTLTRFAKNASGAIGVVVQGEWNYEDLYPSIVRSLSATMERSGWKMVRCGLQPSTGRRRVRAIREVVEHFVDEHVSGVFLQPIECMRDSTRFNEEIVARLEDAGIYVTLLDYDIAPLPARSNCDLVGVDNFAAGYALGRHLRDRGAERVAFSCMPFAAPSVSGRLRGLTAALQDDGLRWWPGENTILCNPESAKDVAEFMRSHRPDAIVAYNDKAALALLKTFSLLGLSVPGDVLLAGFDDIPAAATSSPPLTTMAQPVDEIASAAFHTLVSRIKSPQLPPRKTLLHCRLVPRASTAT
;
A
#
# COMPACT_ATOMS: atom_id res chain seq x y z
N MET A 1 42.91 54.97 38.14
CA MET A 1 42.11 53.80 38.55
C MET A 1 40.68 54.07 38.11
N GLY A 2 40.22 53.45 37.07
CA GLY A 2 38.85 53.61 36.55
C GLY A 2 38.45 52.33 35.83
N THR A 3 37.73 51.52 36.56
CA THR A 3 37.19 50.23 36.05
C THR A 3 35.95 50.50 35.24
N GLY A 4 36.05 50.33 33.92
CA GLY A 4 34.91 50.34 33.01
C GLY A 4 34.14 49.00 33.08
N LEU A 5 32.92 49.05 33.57
CA LEU A 5 31.96 47.97 33.46
C LEU A 5 31.27 47.98 32.07
N THR A 6 31.71 47.14 31.16
CA THR A 6 30.99 46.87 29.93
C THR A 6 29.86 45.89 30.23
N GLY A 7 28.64 46.41 30.37
CA GLY A 7 27.44 45.63 30.43
C GLY A 7 27.13 45.06 29.03
N GLY A 8 27.44 43.77 28.81
CA GLY A 8 27.00 43.06 27.64
C GLY A 8 25.48 42.83 27.69
N VAL A 9 24.74 43.58 26.87
CA VAL A 9 23.33 43.31 26.60
C VAL A 9 23.27 42.02 25.78
N LEU A 10 22.88 40.94 26.42
CA LEU A 10 22.47 39.72 25.74
C LEU A 10 21.29 40.06 24.81
N MET A 11 21.56 40.19 23.53
CA MET A 11 20.52 40.30 22.52
C MET A 11 19.73 39.01 22.57
N ALA A 12 18.50 39.04 23.07
CA ALA A 12 17.56 37.94 22.98
C ALA A 12 17.42 37.59 21.49
N GLU A 13 17.71 36.33 21.13
CA GLU A 13 17.51 35.81 19.77
C GLU A 13 16.08 36.13 19.35
N LYS A 14 15.91 36.89 18.26
CA LYS A 14 14.58 37.21 17.72
C LYS A 14 13.92 35.93 17.21
N VAL A 15 12.86 35.52 17.87
CA VAL A 15 12.00 34.40 17.43
C VAL A 15 11.63 34.60 15.96
N GLY A 16 12.05 33.67 15.11
CA GLY A 16 11.78 33.68 13.68
C GLY A 16 10.44 33.03 13.31
N TYR A 17 9.93 33.31 12.11
CA TYR A 17 8.69 32.70 11.65
C TYR A 17 8.74 31.15 11.62
N LYS A 18 9.91 30.56 11.41
CA LYS A 18 10.08 29.07 11.43
C LYS A 18 9.89 28.51 12.83
N GLU A 19 10.40 29.16 13.84
CA GLU A 19 10.25 28.77 15.24
C GLU A 19 8.79 28.88 15.70
N ILE A 20 8.12 29.96 15.27
CA ILE A 20 6.68 30.15 15.51
C ILE A 20 5.88 29.05 14.80
N PHE A 21 6.21 28.73 13.56
CA PHE A 21 5.59 27.65 12.80
C PHE A 21 5.73 26.30 13.52
N GLU A 22 6.95 25.93 13.94
CA GLU A 22 7.17 24.64 14.62
C GLU A 22 6.46 24.59 15.98
N THR A 23 6.44 25.71 16.72
CA THR A 23 5.71 25.79 17.99
C THR A 23 4.21 25.63 17.80
N LEU A 24 3.61 26.38 16.86
CA LEU A 24 2.18 26.28 16.55
C LEU A 24 1.82 24.91 15.98
N ARG A 25 2.68 24.38 15.11
CA ARG A 25 2.52 23.03 14.58
C ARG A 25 2.46 22.01 15.71
N LYS A 26 3.44 22.03 16.62
CA LYS A 26 3.45 21.13 17.78
C LYS A 26 2.18 21.29 18.64
N GLU A 27 1.77 22.51 18.94
CA GLU A 27 0.56 22.76 19.74
C GLU A 27 -0.71 22.27 19.07
N VAL A 28 -0.82 22.37 17.74
CA VAL A 28 -1.92 21.80 16.96
C VAL A 28 -1.89 20.26 17.01
N LEU A 29 -0.69 19.68 16.86
CA LEU A 29 -0.49 18.24 16.92
C LEU A 29 -0.75 17.65 18.31
N ASP A 30 -0.45 18.43 19.36
CA ASP A 30 -0.69 18.07 20.77
C ASP A 30 -2.17 18.30 21.20
N GLY A 31 -3.06 18.69 20.25
CA GLY A 31 -4.50 18.86 20.51
C GLY A 31 -4.88 20.14 21.26
N LYS A 32 -3.96 21.10 21.46
CA LYS A 32 -4.22 22.30 22.25
C LYS A 32 -5.40 23.16 21.78
N TYR A 33 -5.80 23.02 20.53
CA TYR A 33 -6.87 23.82 19.92
C TYR A 33 -8.08 22.98 19.49
N ASP A 34 -8.19 21.72 19.91
CA ASP A 34 -9.24 20.80 19.46
C ASP A 34 -10.63 21.25 19.87
N ASP A 35 -10.80 21.80 21.07
CA ASP A 35 -12.09 22.28 21.58
C ASP A 35 -12.60 23.49 20.79
N THR A 36 -11.70 24.37 20.33
CA THR A 36 -12.08 25.63 19.66
C THR A 36 -12.05 25.52 18.15
N THR A 37 -11.21 24.62 17.62
CA THR A 37 -10.89 24.47 16.18
C THR A 37 -10.38 25.75 15.52
N VAL A 38 -10.05 26.79 16.31
CA VAL A 38 -9.63 28.11 15.87
C VAL A 38 -8.28 28.45 16.48
N LEU A 39 -7.33 28.89 15.66
CA LEU A 39 -6.08 29.47 16.17
C LEU A 39 -6.33 30.86 16.77
N PRO A 40 -5.54 31.26 17.78
CA PRO A 40 -5.53 32.63 18.26
C PRO A 40 -5.28 33.62 17.10
N SER A 41 -5.83 34.83 17.20
CA SER A 41 -5.63 35.85 16.17
C SER A 41 -4.15 36.19 15.97
N GLU A 42 -3.79 36.65 14.76
CA GLU A 42 -2.41 37.08 14.46
C GLU A 42 -1.88 38.11 15.48
N TRP A 43 -2.75 38.97 15.99
CA TRP A 43 -2.41 39.94 17.03
C TRP A 43 -2.11 39.26 18.38
N ALA A 44 -2.90 38.30 18.78
CA ALA A 44 -2.68 37.52 20.00
C ALA A 44 -1.37 36.72 19.91
N LEU A 45 -1.11 36.09 18.78
CA LEU A 45 0.12 35.35 18.53
C LEU A 45 1.35 36.29 18.47
N ALA A 46 1.23 37.45 17.82
CA ALA A 46 2.31 38.44 17.77
C ALA A 46 2.72 38.93 19.19
N ARG A 47 1.72 39.17 20.04
CA ARG A 47 1.95 39.52 21.46
C ARG A 47 2.56 38.36 22.23
N ARG A 48 2.09 37.15 22.02
CA ARG A 48 2.57 35.91 22.70
C ARG A 48 4.05 35.64 22.38
N PHE A 49 4.46 35.78 21.11
CA PHE A 49 5.81 35.47 20.67
C PHE A 49 6.74 36.70 20.71
N GLY A 50 6.26 37.87 21.06
CA GLY A 50 7.08 39.11 21.11
C GLY A 50 7.58 39.56 19.72
N VAL A 51 6.81 39.30 18.65
CA VAL A 51 7.22 39.59 17.26
C VAL A 51 6.21 40.50 16.56
N CYS A 52 6.59 41.04 15.40
CA CYS A 52 5.67 41.80 14.57
C CYS A 52 4.66 40.88 13.85
N ARG A 53 3.45 41.41 13.56
CA ARG A 53 2.35 40.67 12.87
C ARG A 53 2.78 40.04 11.54
N PRO A 54 3.59 40.67 10.66
CA PRO A 54 4.05 40.03 9.43
C PRO A 54 4.82 38.73 9.66
N THR A 55 5.62 38.63 10.74
CA THR A 55 6.33 37.38 11.10
C THR A 55 5.35 36.26 11.44
N VAL A 56 4.31 36.55 12.20
CA VAL A 56 3.22 35.58 12.50
C VAL A 56 2.44 35.21 11.25
N SER A 57 2.08 36.22 10.42
CA SER A 57 1.36 35.97 9.17
C SER A 57 2.12 35.01 8.25
N ARG A 58 3.45 35.12 8.21
CA ARG A 58 4.32 34.20 7.47
C ARG A 58 4.31 32.79 8.08
N ALA A 59 4.35 32.67 9.40
CA ALA A 59 4.24 31.39 10.09
C ALA A 59 2.87 30.70 9.81
N ILE A 60 1.79 31.48 9.88
CA ILE A 60 0.43 30.97 9.54
C ILE A 60 0.35 30.56 8.06
N LEU A 61 1.01 31.27 7.14
CA LEU A 61 1.07 30.87 5.74
C LEU A 61 1.75 29.48 5.58
N GLU A 62 2.81 29.22 6.34
CA GLU A 62 3.43 27.88 6.37
C GLU A 62 2.48 26.83 6.99
N MET A 63 1.68 27.19 8.02
CA MET A 63 0.65 26.31 8.55
C MET A 63 -0.44 25.99 7.50
N VAL A 64 -0.82 26.95 6.66
CA VAL A 64 -1.73 26.74 5.52
C VAL A 64 -1.09 25.82 4.48
N ARG A 65 0.17 26.05 4.13
CA ARG A 65 0.93 25.19 3.21
C ARG A 65 1.08 23.77 3.72
N ALA A 66 1.25 23.63 5.03
CA ALA A 66 1.27 22.33 5.69
C ALA A 66 -0.11 21.69 5.83
N GLY A 67 -1.18 22.34 5.34
CA GLY A 67 -2.55 21.80 5.41
C GLY A 67 -3.13 21.73 6.81
N LEU A 68 -2.50 22.34 7.81
CA LEU A 68 -2.95 22.29 9.20
C LEU A 68 -4.07 23.27 9.50
N VAL A 69 -4.11 24.39 8.76
CA VAL A 69 -5.14 25.43 8.97
C VAL A 69 -5.69 25.94 7.64
N VAL A 70 -6.91 26.44 7.69
CA VAL A 70 -7.56 27.18 6.61
C VAL A 70 -7.64 28.65 7.00
N ARG A 71 -7.20 29.53 6.10
CA ARG A 71 -7.30 30.97 6.23
C ARG A 71 -8.26 31.53 5.19
N ARG A 72 -9.29 32.23 5.63
CA ARG A 72 -10.22 32.97 4.75
C ARG A 72 -10.16 34.46 5.11
N GLN A 73 -10.27 35.31 4.12
CA GLN A 73 -10.28 36.76 4.36
C GLN A 73 -11.48 37.15 5.22
N GLY A 74 -11.25 37.89 6.30
CA GLY A 74 -12.30 38.32 7.22
C GLY A 74 -12.82 37.26 8.19
N ALA A 75 -12.25 36.05 8.19
CA ALA A 75 -12.65 34.97 9.09
C ALA A 75 -11.48 34.52 10.00
N PRO A 76 -11.76 33.90 11.15
CA PRO A 76 -10.74 33.27 11.98
C PRO A 76 -9.97 32.19 11.21
N THR A 77 -8.69 32.02 11.55
CA THR A 77 -7.89 30.89 11.04
C THR A 77 -8.33 29.61 11.76
N THR A 78 -8.88 28.65 11.04
CA THR A 78 -9.43 27.41 11.59
C THR A 78 -8.54 26.22 11.30
N LEU A 79 -8.52 25.24 12.21
CA LEU A 79 -7.87 23.96 11.98
C LEU A 79 -8.56 23.21 10.83
N THR A 80 -7.77 22.49 10.04
CA THR A 80 -8.32 21.52 9.09
C THR A 80 -8.77 20.26 9.84
N ARG A 81 -9.66 19.46 9.22
CA ARG A 81 -10.01 18.15 9.76
C ARG A 81 -8.79 17.22 9.92
N PHE A 82 -7.79 17.36 9.06
CA PHE A 82 -6.53 16.59 9.13
C PHE A 82 -5.61 17.01 10.29
N ALA A 83 -5.68 18.26 10.72
CA ALA A 83 -4.91 18.73 11.86
C ALA A 83 -5.34 18.08 13.17
N LYS A 84 -6.61 17.72 13.30
CA LYS A 84 -7.18 17.04 14.47
C LYS A 84 -6.66 15.61 14.65
N ASN A 85 -6.24 14.98 13.56
CA ASN A 85 -5.76 13.58 13.54
C ASN A 85 -4.24 13.45 13.53
N ALA A 86 -3.52 14.47 13.97
CA ALA A 86 -2.06 14.47 13.94
C ALA A 86 -1.45 13.71 15.16
N SER A 87 -2.04 12.59 15.53
CA SER A 87 -1.65 11.79 16.71
C SER A 87 -0.29 11.08 16.59
N GLY A 88 0.36 11.13 15.42
CA GLY A 88 1.57 10.33 15.16
C GLY A 88 1.27 8.83 15.07
N ALA A 89 0.00 8.44 14.94
CA ALA A 89 -0.44 7.07 14.77
C ALA A 89 -0.92 6.82 13.33
N ILE A 90 -0.66 5.63 12.82
CA ILE A 90 -1.07 5.18 11.47
C ILE A 90 -1.75 3.82 11.60
N GLY A 91 -2.92 3.71 10.99
CA GLY A 91 -3.67 2.47 10.88
C GLY A 91 -3.18 1.59 9.72
N VAL A 92 -3.41 0.28 9.81
CA VAL A 92 -3.10 -0.67 8.74
C VAL A 92 -4.28 -1.59 8.50
N VAL A 93 -4.78 -1.60 7.27
CA VAL A 93 -5.80 -2.54 6.80
C VAL A 93 -5.18 -3.42 5.73
N VAL A 94 -4.88 -4.65 6.07
CA VAL A 94 -4.44 -5.68 5.12
C VAL A 94 -5.29 -6.92 5.31
N GLN A 95 -5.44 -7.66 4.22
CA GLN A 95 -6.26 -8.85 4.18
C GLN A 95 -5.38 -10.11 4.31
N GLY A 96 -5.95 -11.18 4.81
CA GLY A 96 -5.28 -12.47 4.94
C GLY A 96 -5.18 -12.96 6.38
N GLU A 97 -4.77 -14.19 6.54
CA GLU A 97 -4.40 -14.74 7.83
C GLU A 97 -3.10 -14.08 8.30
N TRP A 98 -3.01 -13.77 9.59
CA TRP A 98 -1.77 -13.27 10.20
C TRP A 98 -0.75 -14.42 10.34
N ASN A 99 -0.56 -15.16 9.25
CA ASN A 99 0.52 -16.09 9.12
C ASN A 99 1.78 -15.32 8.70
N TYR A 100 2.80 -15.31 9.52
CA TYR A 100 4.06 -14.58 9.27
C TYR A 100 4.79 -14.99 7.99
N GLU A 101 4.33 -16.05 7.34
CA GLU A 101 4.88 -16.57 6.10
C GLU A 101 4.23 -16.00 4.83
N ASP A 102 3.25 -15.11 4.96
CA ASP A 102 2.56 -14.47 3.85
C ASP A 102 3.16 -13.11 3.46
N LEU A 103 2.89 -12.67 2.24
CA LEU A 103 3.36 -11.38 1.69
C LEU A 103 2.93 -10.18 2.56
N TYR A 104 1.64 -10.00 2.77
CA TYR A 104 1.13 -8.81 3.47
C TYR A 104 1.52 -8.77 4.96
N PRO A 105 1.45 -9.84 5.73
CA PRO A 105 2.04 -9.89 7.06
C PRO A 105 3.53 -9.52 7.10
N SER A 106 4.30 -9.91 6.08
CA SER A 106 5.70 -9.51 5.96
C SER A 106 5.86 -8.02 5.69
N ILE A 107 5.04 -7.43 4.80
CA ILE A 107 5.00 -5.98 4.56
C ILE A 107 4.62 -5.22 5.84
N VAL A 108 3.59 -5.68 6.59
CA VAL A 108 3.17 -5.05 7.85
C VAL A 108 4.26 -5.10 8.91
N ARG A 109 4.99 -6.19 9.01
CA ARG A 109 6.13 -6.31 9.92
C ARG A 109 7.24 -5.31 9.58
N SER A 110 7.59 -5.19 8.31
CA SER A 110 8.58 -4.22 7.82
C SER A 110 8.11 -2.77 8.02
N LEU A 111 6.81 -2.48 7.76
CA LEU A 111 6.17 -1.20 8.07
C LEU A 111 6.27 -0.89 9.57
N SER A 112 5.94 -1.85 10.45
CA SER A 112 6.00 -1.67 11.90
C SER A 112 7.41 -1.28 12.36
N ALA A 113 8.42 -1.99 11.88
CA ALA A 113 9.82 -1.69 12.19
C ALA A 113 10.27 -0.31 11.66
N THR A 114 9.81 0.08 10.48
CA THR A 114 10.13 1.39 9.88
C THR A 114 9.46 2.54 10.63
N MET A 115 8.20 2.35 11.02
CA MET A 115 7.43 3.32 11.81
C MET A 115 8.02 3.53 13.19
N GLU A 116 8.36 2.44 13.89
CA GLU A 116 8.96 2.48 15.24
C GLU A 116 10.27 3.25 15.24
N ARG A 117 11.18 2.98 14.29
CA ARG A 117 12.43 3.73 14.13
C ARG A 117 12.22 5.23 13.86
N SER A 118 11.08 5.59 13.29
CA SER A 118 10.72 6.96 12.93
C SER A 118 9.84 7.66 13.97
N GLY A 119 9.56 7.02 15.11
CA GLY A 119 8.75 7.58 16.19
C GLY A 119 7.25 7.60 15.90
N TRP A 120 6.75 6.78 14.94
CA TRP A 120 5.35 6.64 14.62
C TRP A 120 4.76 5.38 15.28
N LYS A 121 3.53 5.52 15.78
CA LYS A 121 2.79 4.41 16.38
C LYS A 121 1.94 3.70 15.32
N MET A 122 2.00 2.37 15.26
CA MET A 122 1.08 1.57 14.44
C MET A 122 -0.14 1.16 15.24
N VAL A 123 -1.33 1.48 14.72
CA VAL A 123 -2.61 0.96 15.21
C VAL A 123 -3.02 -0.21 14.33
N ARG A 124 -3.16 -1.39 14.97
CA ARG A 124 -3.57 -2.62 14.29
C ARG A 124 -4.85 -3.15 14.88
N CYS A 125 -5.77 -3.54 14.01
CA CYS A 125 -6.92 -4.33 14.38
C CYS A 125 -6.78 -5.71 13.73
N GLY A 126 -6.93 -6.76 14.51
CA GLY A 126 -6.93 -8.14 14.00
C GLY A 126 -8.17 -8.39 13.16
N LEU A 127 -8.02 -8.39 11.84
CA LEU A 127 -9.06 -8.88 10.95
C LEU A 127 -9.04 -10.42 11.00
N GLN A 128 -10.09 -11.02 11.55
CA GLN A 128 -10.25 -12.46 11.46
C GLN A 128 -10.47 -12.88 10.00
N PRO A 129 -9.91 -14.03 9.57
CA PRO A 129 -10.19 -14.56 8.25
C PRO A 129 -11.70 -14.69 8.05
N SER A 130 -12.23 -13.99 7.06
CA SER A 130 -13.65 -13.99 6.78
C SER A 130 -13.91 -13.72 5.30
N THR A 131 -15.05 -14.16 4.80
CA THR A 131 -15.44 -13.98 3.39
C THR A 131 -16.77 -13.23 3.28
N GLY A 132 -17.03 -12.67 2.12
CA GLY A 132 -18.31 -12.06 1.79
C GLY A 132 -18.71 -10.94 2.78
N ARG A 133 -19.97 -10.94 3.22
CA ARG A 133 -20.55 -9.88 4.07
C ARG A 133 -19.87 -9.73 5.44
N ARG A 134 -19.33 -10.83 6.01
CA ARG A 134 -18.62 -10.79 7.31
C ARG A 134 -17.32 -10.00 7.16
N ARG A 135 -16.59 -10.20 6.06
CA ARG A 135 -15.36 -9.46 5.76
C ARG A 135 -15.61 -7.96 5.61
N VAL A 136 -16.66 -7.60 4.85
CA VAL A 136 -17.09 -6.19 4.68
C VAL A 136 -17.39 -5.55 6.03
N ARG A 137 -18.14 -6.24 6.89
CA ARG A 137 -18.48 -5.73 8.21
C ARG A 137 -17.24 -5.54 9.10
N ALA A 138 -16.37 -6.53 9.16
CA ALA A 138 -15.14 -6.47 9.96
C ALA A 138 -14.24 -5.30 9.55
N ILE A 139 -14.11 -5.03 8.23
CA ILE A 139 -13.30 -3.90 7.77
C ILE A 139 -13.96 -2.55 8.13
N ARG A 140 -15.29 -2.43 8.05
CA ARG A 140 -15.98 -1.22 8.52
C ARG A 140 -15.73 -0.97 10.00
N GLU A 141 -15.81 -2.00 10.83
CA GLU A 141 -15.52 -1.90 12.28
C GLU A 141 -14.08 -1.44 12.53
N VAL A 142 -13.10 -1.94 11.76
CA VAL A 142 -11.71 -1.48 11.83
C VAL A 142 -11.56 -0.03 11.40
N VAL A 143 -12.24 0.40 10.35
CA VAL A 143 -12.22 1.78 9.88
C VAL A 143 -12.80 2.74 10.93
N GLU A 144 -13.95 2.39 11.55
CA GLU A 144 -14.51 3.20 12.63
C GLU A 144 -13.58 3.27 13.84
N HIS A 145 -12.92 2.16 14.21
CA HIS A 145 -11.91 2.20 15.25
C HIS A 145 -10.75 3.17 14.92
N PHE A 146 -10.28 3.22 13.68
CA PHE A 146 -9.26 4.19 13.28
C PHE A 146 -9.75 5.64 13.35
N VAL A 147 -11.03 5.87 13.06
CA VAL A 147 -11.67 7.18 13.23
C VAL A 147 -11.71 7.58 14.71
N ASP A 148 -12.09 6.65 15.59
CA ASP A 148 -12.16 6.88 17.03
C ASP A 148 -10.77 7.10 17.65
N GLU A 149 -9.75 6.39 17.17
CA GLU A 149 -8.35 6.54 17.59
C GLU A 149 -7.66 7.77 16.96
N HIS A 150 -8.36 8.53 16.13
CA HIS A 150 -7.83 9.73 15.46
C HIS A 150 -6.48 9.50 14.76
N VAL A 151 -6.34 8.38 14.04
CA VAL A 151 -5.09 8.10 13.33
C VAL A 151 -4.82 9.15 12.24
N SER A 152 -3.54 9.49 12.02
CA SER A 152 -3.14 10.48 11.02
C SER A 152 -3.27 9.99 9.58
N GLY A 153 -3.19 8.68 9.39
CA GLY A 153 -3.28 8.05 8.08
C GLY A 153 -3.48 6.55 8.17
N VAL A 154 -3.77 5.94 7.03
CA VAL A 154 -4.01 4.49 6.91
C VAL A 154 -3.27 3.92 5.69
N PHE A 155 -2.57 2.82 5.88
CA PHE A 155 -2.18 1.94 4.78
C PHE A 155 -3.33 0.99 4.50
N LEU A 156 -3.87 1.07 3.30
CA LEU A 156 -5.02 0.28 2.88
C LEU A 156 -4.66 -0.64 1.72
N GLN A 157 -4.67 -1.96 1.96
CA GLN A 157 -4.78 -2.92 0.88
C GLN A 157 -6.25 -3.00 0.48
N PRO A 158 -6.63 -2.60 -0.74
CA PRO A 158 -8.02 -2.68 -1.19
C PRO A 158 -8.57 -4.11 -1.14
N ILE A 159 -9.87 -4.27 -0.97
CA ILE A 159 -10.53 -5.57 -1.00
C ILE A 159 -10.64 -6.08 -2.42
N GLU A 160 -10.32 -7.34 -2.62
CA GLU A 160 -10.42 -8.08 -3.87
C GLU A 160 -11.33 -9.32 -3.75
N CYS A 161 -11.50 -10.04 -4.85
CA CYS A 161 -12.26 -11.28 -4.94
C CYS A 161 -13.74 -11.13 -4.54
N MET A 162 -14.33 -9.96 -4.83
CA MET A 162 -15.75 -9.66 -4.63
C MET A 162 -16.29 -8.86 -5.82
N ARG A 163 -17.54 -9.16 -6.23
CA ARG A 163 -18.19 -8.46 -7.37
C ARG A 163 -18.23 -6.94 -7.19
N ASP A 164 -18.52 -6.46 -5.98
CA ASP A 164 -18.72 -5.04 -5.67
C ASP A 164 -17.50 -4.43 -4.94
N SER A 165 -16.31 -5.03 -5.09
CA SER A 165 -15.10 -4.59 -4.38
C SER A 165 -14.73 -3.13 -4.66
N THR A 166 -14.85 -2.66 -5.90
CA THR A 166 -14.57 -1.26 -6.28
C THR A 166 -15.39 -0.29 -5.45
N ARG A 167 -16.73 -0.44 -5.49
CA ARG A 167 -17.64 0.42 -4.73
C ARG A 167 -17.35 0.40 -3.24
N PHE A 168 -17.11 -0.78 -2.68
CA PHE A 168 -16.80 -0.91 -1.26
C PHE A 168 -15.47 -0.23 -0.89
N ASN A 169 -14.43 -0.38 -1.71
CA ASN A 169 -13.15 0.31 -1.50
C ASN A 169 -13.31 1.83 -1.58
N GLU A 170 -14.10 2.34 -2.51
CA GLU A 170 -14.44 3.77 -2.61
C GLU A 170 -15.17 4.27 -1.34
N GLU A 171 -16.16 3.51 -0.83
CA GLU A 171 -16.85 3.83 0.42
C GLU A 171 -15.89 3.91 1.62
N ILE A 172 -14.94 2.97 1.74
CA ILE A 172 -13.94 2.96 2.82
C ILE A 172 -13.00 4.16 2.72
N VAL A 173 -12.48 4.45 1.53
CA VAL A 173 -11.59 5.60 1.32
C VAL A 173 -12.33 6.90 1.63
N ALA A 174 -13.54 7.08 1.11
CA ALA A 174 -14.36 8.27 1.38
C ALA A 174 -14.62 8.45 2.89
N ARG A 175 -14.92 7.37 3.62
CA ARG A 175 -15.14 7.41 5.06
C ARG A 175 -13.90 7.87 5.85
N LEU A 176 -12.72 7.38 5.47
CA LEU A 176 -11.44 7.79 6.06
C LEU A 176 -11.13 9.26 5.75
N GLU A 177 -11.27 9.67 4.49
CA GLU A 177 -11.02 11.05 4.05
C GLU A 177 -12.01 12.03 4.71
N ASP A 178 -13.29 11.66 4.87
CA ASP A 178 -14.28 12.45 5.57
C ASP A 178 -13.95 12.63 7.06
N ALA A 179 -13.30 11.65 7.66
CA ALA A 179 -12.77 11.74 9.02
C ALA A 179 -11.44 12.52 9.09
N GLY A 180 -10.86 12.95 7.95
CA GLY A 180 -9.59 13.65 7.92
C GLY A 180 -8.37 12.74 8.04
N ILE A 181 -8.49 11.51 7.61
CA ILE A 181 -7.42 10.49 7.64
C ILE A 181 -6.86 10.31 6.23
N TYR A 182 -5.55 10.43 6.08
CA TYR A 182 -4.89 10.23 4.78
C TYR A 182 -4.79 8.75 4.44
N VAL A 183 -4.98 8.40 3.17
CA VAL A 183 -4.90 7.02 2.70
C VAL A 183 -3.73 6.85 1.73
N THR A 184 -2.93 5.82 1.96
CA THR A 184 -1.98 5.29 0.98
C THR A 184 -2.39 3.86 0.65
N LEU A 185 -2.73 3.64 -0.61
CA LEU A 185 -3.09 2.32 -1.12
C LEU A 185 -1.85 1.43 -1.24
N LEU A 186 -2.01 0.16 -0.92
CA LEU A 186 -1.00 -0.88 -1.14
C LEU A 186 -1.46 -1.80 -2.27
N ASP A 187 -0.53 -2.18 -3.14
CA ASP A 187 -0.68 -3.09 -4.27
C ASP A 187 -1.39 -2.49 -5.49
N TYR A 188 -2.66 -2.06 -5.39
CA TYR A 188 -3.41 -1.57 -6.55
C TYR A 188 -4.36 -0.41 -6.23
N ASP A 189 -4.74 0.32 -7.30
CA ASP A 189 -5.67 1.45 -7.24
C ASP A 189 -7.11 0.95 -7.10
N ILE A 190 -7.93 1.64 -6.30
CA ILE A 190 -9.36 1.35 -6.15
C ILE A 190 -10.16 1.72 -7.39
N ALA A 191 -9.70 2.70 -8.18
CA ALA A 191 -10.34 3.08 -9.43
C ALA A 191 -10.01 2.07 -10.54
N PRO A 192 -11.00 1.66 -11.35
CA PRO A 192 -10.76 0.78 -12.49
C PRO A 192 -9.98 1.50 -13.59
N LEU A 193 -9.04 0.80 -14.24
CA LEU A 193 -8.32 1.36 -15.38
C LEU A 193 -9.28 1.78 -16.51
N PRO A 194 -9.03 2.91 -17.21
CA PRO A 194 -7.84 3.78 -17.11
C PRO A 194 -7.93 4.87 -16.03
N ALA A 195 -9.03 4.93 -15.26
CA ALA A 195 -9.22 5.92 -14.22
C ALA A 195 -8.17 5.77 -13.08
N ARG A 196 -8.03 6.81 -12.28
CA ARG A 196 -7.16 6.88 -11.10
C ARG A 196 -7.94 7.46 -9.94
N SER A 197 -7.71 6.93 -8.74
CA SER A 197 -8.18 7.56 -7.50
C SER A 197 -7.29 8.75 -7.13
N ASN A 198 -7.75 9.54 -6.16
CA ASN A 198 -6.96 10.62 -5.58
C ASN A 198 -6.02 10.15 -4.46
N CYS A 199 -5.89 8.84 -4.26
CA CYS A 199 -5.00 8.27 -3.26
C CYS A 199 -3.58 8.11 -3.78
N ASP A 200 -2.60 8.23 -2.89
CA ASP A 200 -1.26 7.72 -3.15
C ASP A 200 -1.29 6.19 -3.24
N LEU A 201 -0.47 5.62 -4.11
CA LEU A 201 -0.37 4.17 -4.30
C LEU A 201 1.10 3.73 -4.27
N VAL A 202 1.37 2.67 -3.52
CA VAL A 202 2.66 1.97 -3.55
C VAL A 202 2.41 0.49 -3.83
N GLY A 203 3.08 -0.04 -4.83
CA GLY A 203 2.97 -1.44 -5.26
C GLY A 203 4.15 -1.85 -6.11
N VAL A 204 3.97 -2.93 -6.87
CA VAL A 204 4.99 -3.41 -7.80
C VAL A 204 4.56 -3.25 -9.25
N ASP A 205 5.53 -3.22 -10.18
CA ASP A 205 5.25 -3.25 -11.61
C ASP A 205 4.82 -4.68 -12.03
N ASN A 206 3.53 -4.93 -11.85
CA ASN A 206 2.93 -6.22 -12.16
C ASN A 206 3.01 -6.58 -13.65
N PHE A 207 3.03 -5.57 -14.55
CA PHE A 207 3.19 -5.83 -15.98
C PHE A 207 4.61 -6.31 -16.29
N ALA A 208 5.63 -5.57 -15.85
CA ALA A 208 7.02 -5.96 -16.04
C ALA A 208 7.34 -7.33 -15.42
N ALA A 209 6.77 -7.62 -14.24
CA ALA A 209 6.94 -8.89 -13.56
C ALA A 209 6.28 -10.07 -14.33
N GLY A 210 5.05 -9.88 -14.81
CA GLY A 210 4.38 -10.87 -15.67
C GLY A 210 5.12 -11.11 -16.98
N TYR A 211 5.64 -10.04 -17.60
CA TYR A 211 6.47 -10.12 -18.80
C TYR A 211 7.74 -10.94 -18.55
N ALA A 212 8.45 -10.69 -17.45
CA ALA A 212 9.65 -11.43 -17.07
C ALA A 212 9.39 -12.93 -16.86
N LEU A 213 8.23 -13.28 -16.23
CA LEU A 213 7.83 -14.68 -16.11
C LEU A 213 7.54 -15.33 -17.46
N GLY A 214 6.85 -14.62 -18.35
CA GLY A 214 6.60 -15.11 -19.71
C GLY A 214 7.90 -15.39 -20.48
N ARG A 215 8.83 -14.46 -20.46
CA ARG A 215 10.18 -14.64 -21.06
C ARG A 215 10.89 -15.84 -20.46
N HIS A 216 10.91 -15.95 -19.13
CA HIS A 216 11.54 -17.08 -18.45
C HIS A 216 10.97 -18.44 -18.90
N LEU A 217 9.65 -18.58 -18.99
CA LEU A 217 9.02 -19.81 -19.44
C LEU A 217 9.32 -20.12 -20.90
N ARG A 218 9.38 -19.10 -21.77
CA ARG A 218 9.81 -19.24 -23.18
C ARG A 218 11.26 -19.74 -23.29
N ASP A 219 12.15 -19.18 -22.49
CA ASP A 219 13.56 -19.60 -22.43
C ASP A 219 13.70 -21.06 -21.93
N ARG A 220 12.67 -21.61 -21.25
CA ARG A 220 12.56 -23.02 -20.84
C ARG A 220 11.81 -23.89 -21.85
N GLY A 221 11.49 -23.37 -23.02
CA GLY A 221 10.86 -24.11 -24.10
C GLY A 221 9.34 -24.25 -24.00
N ALA A 222 8.67 -23.51 -23.07
CA ALA A 222 7.22 -23.58 -22.97
C ALA A 222 6.53 -23.00 -24.22
N GLU A 223 5.57 -23.74 -24.78
CA GLU A 223 4.78 -23.34 -25.96
C GLU A 223 3.30 -23.12 -25.64
N ARG A 224 2.76 -23.89 -24.70
CA ARG A 224 1.35 -23.83 -24.29
C ARG A 224 1.25 -23.36 -22.84
N VAL A 225 1.41 -22.05 -22.66
CA VAL A 225 1.37 -21.43 -21.32
C VAL A 225 -0.05 -21.14 -20.90
N ALA A 226 -0.40 -21.47 -19.66
CA ALA A 226 -1.66 -21.07 -19.04
C ALA A 226 -1.47 -20.15 -17.84
N PHE A 227 -2.50 -19.39 -17.48
CA PHE A 227 -2.53 -18.53 -16.31
C PHE A 227 -3.63 -18.96 -15.36
N SER A 228 -3.30 -19.26 -14.10
CA SER A 228 -4.30 -19.60 -13.07
C SER A 228 -4.73 -18.33 -12.33
N CYS A 229 -6.04 -18.09 -12.26
CA CYS A 229 -6.62 -16.90 -11.67
C CYS A 229 -7.90 -17.23 -10.90
N MET A 230 -8.28 -16.37 -9.97
CA MET A 230 -9.57 -16.43 -9.27
C MET A 230 -10.57 -15.45 -9.89
N PRO A 231 -11.88 -15.73 -9.85
CA PRO A 231 -12.89 -14.75 -10.21
C PRO A 231 -12.76 -13.46 -9.40
N PHE A 232 -12.94 -12.32 -10.06
CA PHE A 232 -12.83 -10.99 -9.43
C PHE A 232 -11.47 -10.72 -8.76
N ALA A 233 -10.38 -11.30 -9.28
CA ALA A 233 -9.03 -11.03 -8.82
C ALA A 233 -8.67 -9.55 -8.93
N ALA A 234 -7.68 -9.13 -8.13
CA ALA A 234 -7.20 -7.76 -8.09
C ALA A 234 -6.70 -7.25 -9.46
N PRO A 235 -6.76 -5.94 -9.71
CA PRO A 235 -6.14 -5.32 -10.89
C PRO A 235 -4.64 -5.62 -11.04
N SER A 236 -3.91 -5.85 -9.95
CA SER A 236 -2.52 -6.32 -9.95
C SER A 236 -2.35 -7.65 -10.68
N VAL A 237 -3.26 -8.61 -10.44
CA VAL A 237 -3.28 -9.90 -11.13
C VAL A 237 -3.54 -9.72 -12.64
N SER A 238 -4.45 -8.82 -13.02
CA SER A 238 -4.66 -8.44 -14.42
C SER A 238 -3.43 -7.81 -15.06
N GLY A 239 -2.63 -7.07 -14.28
CA GLY A 239 -1.33 -6.54 -14.71
C GLY A 239 -0.35 -7.66 -15.05
N ARG A 240 -0.22 -8.67 -14.17
CA ARG A 240 0.63 -9.87 -14.37
C ARG A 240 0.22 -10.61 -15.65
N LEU A 241 -1.08 -10.85 -15.81
CA LEU A 241 -1.64 -11.51 -17.00
C LEU A 241 -1.32 -10.76 -18.30
N ARG A 242 -1.47 -9.43 -18.31
CA ARG A 242 -1.14 -8.61 -19.50
C ARG A 242 0.35 -8.65 -19.83
N GLY A 243 1.22 -8.59 -18.82
CA GLY A 243 2.66 -8.73 -19.02
C GLY A 243 3.04 -10.09 -19.60
N LEU A 244 2.50 -11.18 -19.04
CA LEU A 244 2.66 -12.53 -19.58
C LEU A 244 2.18 -12.61 -21.03
N THR A 245 0.99 -12.10 -21.33
CA THR A 245 0.44 -12.05 -22.69
C THR A 245 1.40 -11.36 -23.66
N ALA A 246 1.90 -10.18 -23.28
CA ALA A 246 2.84 -9.42 -24.13
C ALA A 246 4.11 -10.22 -24.43
N ALA A 247 4.72 -10.84 -23.40
CA ALA A 247 5.92 -11.64 -23.58
C ALA A 247 5.74 -12.83 -24.54
N LEU A 248 4.59 -13.51 -24.42
CA LEU A 248 4.29 -14.66 -25.29
C LEU A 248 3.98 -14.23 -26.73
N GLN A 249 3.30 -13.11 -26.91
CA GLN A 249 2.99 -12.56 -28.24
C GLN A 249 4.24 -12.00 -28.94
N ASP A 250 5.15 -11.35 -28.20
CA ASP A 250 6.43 -10.86 -28.74
C ASP A 250 7.28 -12.01 -29.32
N ASP A 251 7.16 -13.23 -28.76
CA ASP A 251 7.80 -14.44 -29.28
C ASP A 251 6.96 -15.16 -30.36
N GLY A 252 5.90 -14.55 -30.86
CA GLY A 252 5.06 -15.04 -31.95
C GLY A 252 4.06 -16.13 -31.57
N LEU A 253 3.84 -16.40 -30.27
CA LEU A 253 2.82 -17.35 -29.83
C LEU A 253 1.42 -16.73 -29.95
N ARG A 254 0.48 -17.51 -30.49
CA ARG A 254 -0.94 -17.17 -30.41
C ARG A 254 -1.44 -17.48 -29.00
N TRP A 255 -1.52 -16.43 -28.18
CA TRP A 255 -1.96 -16.56 -26.81
C TRP A 255 -3.09 -15.58 -26.51
N TRP A 256 -4.22 -16.10 -25.99
CA TRP A 256 -5.41 -15.30 -25.67
C TRP A 256 -5.84 -15.55 -24.24
N PRO A 257 -6.02 -14.50 -23.41
CA PRO A 257 -6.41 -14.65 -22.00
C PRO A 257 -7.68 -15.47 -21.80
N GLY A 258 -8.68 -15.33 -22.67
CA GLY A 258 -9.95 -16.05 -22.55
C GLY A 258 -9.87 -17.56 -22.75
N GLU A 259 -8.87 -18.03 -23.48
CA GLU A 259 -8.67 -19.45 -23.80
C GLU A 259 -7.66 -20.11 -22.85
N ASN A 260 -6.67 -19.35 -22.38
CA ASN A 260 -5.52 -19.86 -21.64
C ASN A 260 -5.57 -19.52 -20.14
N THR A 261 -6.70 -19.06 -19.61
CA THR A 261 -6.84 -18.74 -18.19
C THR A 261 -7.69 -19.77 -17.45
N ILE A 262 -7.12 -20.34 -16.39
CA ILE A 262 -7.83 -21.25 -15.49
C ILE A 262 -8.57 -20.40 -14.45
N LEU A 263 -9.89 -20.32 -14.57
CA LEU A 263 -10.77 -19.66 -13.60
C LEU A 263 -11.38 -20.68 -12.64
N CYS A 264 -10.57 -21.35 -11.85
CA CYS A 264 -11.05 -22.34 -10.90
C CYS A 264 -10.30 -22.26 -9.56
N ASN A 265 -10.86 -22.90 -8.55
CA ASN A 265 -10.14 -23.14 -7.31
C ASN A 265 -8.95 -24.08 -7.59
N PRO A 266 -7.70 -23.68 -7.33
CA PRO A 266 -6.51 -24.51 -7.55
C PRO A 266 -6.53 -25.83 -6.72
N GLU A 267 -7.35 -25.92 -5.67
CA GLU A 267 -7.56 -27.13 -4.87
C GLU A 267 -8.61 -28.09 -5.47
N SER A 268 -9.37 -27.66 -6.49
CA SER A 268 -10.36 -28.50 -7.16
C SER A 268 -9.69 -29.47 -8.14
N ALA A 269 -9.38 -30.67 -7.69
CA ALA A 269 -8.76 -31.70 -8.54
C ALA A 269 -9.59 -31.97 -9.81
N LYS A 270 -10.93 -31.93 -9.73
CA LYS A 270 -11.82 -32.11 -10.88
C LYS A 270 -11.61 -31.02 -11.95
N ASP A 271 -11.66 -29.73 -11.54
CA ASP A 271 -11.59 -28.62 -12.48
C ASP A 271 -10.18 -28.49 -13.08
N VAL A 272 -9.16 -28.71 -12.24
CA VAL A 272 -7.76 -28.72 -12.69
C VAL A 272 -7.51 -29.87 -13.68
N ALA A 273 -8.01 -31.10 -13.40
CA ALA A 273 -7.87 -32.24 -14.32
C ALA A 273 -8.59 -31.99 -15.65
N GLU A 274 -9.76 -31.38 -15.63
CA GLU A 274 -10.50 -31.03 -16.84
C GLU A 274 -9.76 -30.01 -17.69
N PHE A 275 -9.21 -28.96 -17.07
CA PHE A 275 -8.40 -27.98 -17.77
C PHE A 275 -7.12 -28.59 -18.37
N MET A 276 -6.37 -29.37 -17.58
CA MET A 276 -5.13 -30.02 -18.04
C MET A 276 -5.39 -30.95 -19.24
N ARG A 277 -6.51 -31.66 -19.24
CA ARG A 277 -6.89 -32.57 -20.32
C ARG A 277 -7.31 -31.83 -21.59
N SER A 278 -8.06 -30.72 -21.46
CA SER A 278 -8.61 -29.96 -22.60
C SER A 278 -7.58 -29.03 -23.23
N HIS A 279 -6.70 -28.40 -22.45
CA HIS A 279 -5.76 -27.37 -22.93
C HIS A 279 -4.33 -27.90 -23.04
N ARG A 280 -3.98 -28.96 -22.29
CA ARG A 280 -2.64 -29.59 -22.26
C ARG A 280 -1.52 -28.54 -22.13
N PRO A 281 -1.56 -27.62 -21.14
CA PRO A 281 -0.50 -26.66 -20.98
C PRO A 281 0.81 -27.36 -20.61
N ASP A 282 1.93 -26.86 -21.14
CA ASP A 282 3.28 -27.29 -20.74
C ASP A 282 3.86 -26.37 -19.66
N ALA A 283 3.25 -25.20 -19.43
CA ALA A 283 3.59 -24.31 -18.32
C ALA A 283 2.36 -23.59 -17.76
N ILE A 284 2.35 -23.36 -16.45
CA ILE A 284 1.31 -22.60 -15.76
C ILE A 284 1.95 -21.51 -14.90
N VAL A 285 1.47 -20.28 -15.04
CA VAL A 285 1.73 -19.18 -14.11
C VAL A 285 0.53 -19.07 -13.18
N ALA A 286 0.72 -19.32 -11.88
CA ALA A 286 -0.27 -19.04 -10.87
C ALA A 286 -0.26 -17.57 -10.48
N TYR A 287 -1.43 -17.00 -10.16
CA TYR A 287 -1.54 -15.58 -9.80
C TYR A 287 -0.76 -15.19 -8.55
N ASN A 288 -0.45 -16.15 -7.65
CA ASN A 288 0.46 -16.01 -6.52
C ASN A 288 1.03 -17.37 -6.08
N ASP A 289 1.95 -17.36 -5.11
CA ASP A 289 2.60 -18.59 -4.62
C ASP A 289 1.64 -19.53 -3.89
N LYS A 290 0.66 -19.00 -3.14
CA LYS A 290 -0.34 -19.84 -2.48
C LYS A 290 -1.15 -20.67 -3.48
N ALA A 291 -1.56 -20.04 -4.57
CA ALA A 291 -2.25 -20.75 -5.65
C ALA A 291 -1.33 -21.75 -6.33
N ALA A 292 -0.06 -21.42 -6.54
CA ALA A 292 0.93 -22.35 -7.10
C ALA A 292 1.16 -23.55 -6.19
N LEU A 293 1.29 -23.35 -4.88
CA LEU A 293 1.46 -24.44 -3.90
C LEU A 293 0.21 -25.33 -3.82
N ALA A 294 -0.99 -24.75 -3.92
CA ALA A 294 -2.22 -25.53 -4.04
C ALA A 294 -2.27 -26.36 -5.32
N LEU A 295 -1.82 -25.78 -6.46
CA LEU A 295 -1.68 -26.53 -7.72
C LEU A 295 -0.66 -27.67 -7.62
N LEU A 296 0.50 -27.47 -6.97
CA LEU A 296 1.48 -28.53 -6.73
C LEU A 296 0.86 -29.73 -6.02
N LYS A 297 0.09 -29.46 -4.95
CA LYS A 297 -0.63 -30.49 -4.23
C LYS A 297 -1.67 -31.20 -5.11
N THR A 298 -2.44 -30.44 -5.88
CA THR A 298 -3.46 -30.97 -6.79
C THR A 298 -2.84 -31.81 -7.90
N PHE A 299 -1.70 -31.36 -8.50
CA PHE A 299 -0.97 -32.13 -9.50
C PHE A 299 -0.46 -33.46 -8.95
N SER A 300 0.08 -33.45 -7.73
CA SER A 300 0.50 -34.70 -7.06
C SER A 300 -0.66 -35.68 -6.90
N LEU A 301 -1.88 -35.19 -6.53
CA LEU A 301 -3.07 -36.03 -6.45
C LEU A 301 -3.52 -36.58 -7.82
N LEU A 302 -3.25 -35.87 -8.91
CA LEU A 302 -3.58 -36.25 -10.27
C LEU A 302 -2.47 -37.09 -10.93
N GLY A 303 -1.36 -37.36 -10.24
CA GLY A 303 -0.23 -38.09 -10.78
C GLY A 303 0.60 -37.30 -11.81
N LEU A 304 0.46 -35.97 -11.83
CA LEU A 304 1.24 -35.07 -12.68
C LEU A 304 2.49 -34.60 -11.95
N SER A 305 3.62 -34.67 -12.62
CA SER A 305 4.92 -34.22 -12.10
C SER A 305 5.25 -32.79 -12.51
N VAL A 306 5.87 -32.03 -11.59
CA VAL A 306 6.44 -30.72 -11.86
C VAL A 306 7.95 -30.81 -11.59
N PRO A 307 8.81 -30.48 -12.55
CA PRO A 307 8.56 -29.85 -13.86
C PRO A 307 8.28 -30.86 -15.00
N GLY A 308 8.27 -32.17 -14.74
CA GLY A 308 8.28 -33.22 -15.78
C GLY A 308 7.11 -33.14 -16.78
N ASP A 309 5.87 -33.02 -16.31
CA ASP A 309 4.67 -32.92 -17.15
C ASP A 309 4.23 -31.47 -17.40
N VAL A 310 4.52 -30.57 -16.47
CA VAL A 310 4.15 -29.15 -16.54
C VAL A 310 5.11 -28.28 -15.73
N LEU A 311 5.59 -27.18 -16.30
CA LEU A 311 6.32 -26.14 -15.58
C LEU A 311 5.35 -25.33 -14.74
N LEU A 312 5.77 -24.91 -13.54
CA LEU A 312 4.94 -24.10 -12.66
C LEU A 312 5.70 -22.90 -12.09
N ALA A 313 5.12 -21.70 -12.21
CA ALA A 313 5.65 -20.50 -11.61
C ALA A 313 4.58 -19.78 -10.78
N GLY A 314 5.02 -19.18 -9.68
CA GLY A 314 4.19 -18.38 -8.79
C GLY A 314 4.55 -16.89 -8.82
N PHE A 315 4.10 -16.19 -7.76
CA PHE A 315 4.37 -14.77 -7.52
C PHE A 315 4.34 -14.53 -6.01
N ASP A 316 5.24 -13.71 -5.45
CA ASP A 316 5.39 -13.18 -4.09
C ASP A 316 6.70 -13.58 -3.40
N ASP A 317 7.26 -14.75 -3.70
CA ASP A 317 8.42 -15.37 -3.04
C ASP A 317 8.21 -15.56 -1.52
N ILE A 318 7.06 -16.12 -1.16
CA ILE A 318 6.81 -16.49 0.25
C ILE A 318 7.75 -17.62 0.69
N PRO A 319 8.10 -17.75 1.99
CA PRO A 319 9.02 -18.78 2.47
C PRO A 319 8.67 -20.21 2.02
N ALA A 320 7.38 -20.54 1.97
CA ALA A 320 6.89 -21.84 1.53
C ALA A 320 7.25 -22.16 0.07
N ALA A 321 7.46 -21.16 -0.80
CA ALA A 321 7.87 -21.35 -2.19
C ALA A 321 9.28 -21.97 -2.28
N ALA A 322 10.18 -21.59 -1.39
CA ALA A 322 11.54 -22.14 -1.36
C ALA A 322 11.62 -23.57 -0.80
N THR A 323 10.69 -23.93 0.09
CA THR A 323 10.66 -25.23 0.79
C THR A 323 9.67 -26.22 0.19
N SER A 324 8.91 -25.84 -0.84
CA SER A 324 8.01 -26.74 -1.56
C SER A 324 8.76 -27.85 -2.30
N SER A 325 8.05 -28.88 -2.69
CA SER A 325 8.61 -30.00 -3.48
C SER A 325 7.82 -30.16 -4.78
N PRO A 326 8.43 -29.79 -5.94
CA PRO A 326 9.74 -29.13 -6.09
C PRO A 326 9.72 -27.67 -5.57
N PRO A 327 10.89 -27.06 -5.24
CA PRO A 327 10.99 -25.63 -4.93
C PRO A 327 10.44 -24.77 -6.08
N LEU A 328 9.58 -23.79 -5.73
CA LEU A 328 8.77 -23.03 -6.68
C LEU A 328 9.53 -21.83 -7.26
N THR A 329 9.59 -21.74 -8.58
CA THR A 329 9.99 -20.53 -9.30
C THR A 329 8.95 -19.45 -9.11
N THR A 330 9.38 -18.23 -8.80
CA THR A 330 8.46 -17.14 -8.44
C THR A 330 9.05 -15.75 -8.73
N MET A 331 8.21 -14.72 -8.65
CA MET A 331 8.63 -13.32 -8.66
C MET A 331 8.67 -12.78 -7.24
N ALA A 332 9.88 -12.50 -6.73
CA ALA A 332 10.05 -11.92 -5.40
C ALA A 332 9.62 -10.44 -5.38
N GLN A 333 8.70 -10.12 -4.51
CA GLN A 333 8.33 -8.73 -4.21
C GLN A 333 9.33 -8.12 -3.21
N PRO A 334 9.78 -6.86 -3.43
CA PRO A 334 10.73 -6.19 -2.53
C PRO A 334 10.01 -5.65 -1.29
N VAL A 335 9.75 -6.52 -0.31
CA VAL A 335 8.90 -6.26 0.88
C VAL A 335 9.38 -5.05 1.68
N ASP A 336 10.68 -4.95 1.95
CA ASP A 336 11.24 -3.87 2.77
C ASP A 336 11.18 -2.53 2.04
N GLU A 337 11.42 -2.53 0.74
CA GLU A 337 11.33 -1.36 -0.11
C GLU A 337 9.87 -0.89 -0.28
N ILE A 338 8.90 -1.83 -0.40
CA ILE A 338 7.47 -1.51 -0.41
C ILE A 338 7.07 -0.83 0.90
N ALA A 339 7.46 -1.39 2.03
CA ALA A 339 7.17 -0.84 3.35
C ALA A 339 7.78 0.56 3.53
N SER A 340 9.04 0.74 3.16
CA SER A 340 9.75 2.02 3.22
C SER A 340 9.09 3.06 2.32
N ALA A 341 8.81 2.71 1.06
CA ALA A 341 8.17 3.62 0.10
C ALA A 341 6.76 4.02 0.56
N ALA A 342 5.97 3.08 1.07
CA ALA A 342 4.63 3.34 1.59
C ALA A 342 4.69 4.30 2.78
N PHE A 343 5.56 4.05 3.75
CA PHE A 343 5.73 4.91 4.91
C PHE A 343 6.13 6.34 4.53
N HIS A 344 7.17 6.50 3.70
CA HIS A 344 7.61 7.82 3.25
C HIS A 344 6.55 8.56 2.42
N THR A 345 5.78 7.83 1.62
CA THR A 345 4.68 8.39 0.82
C THR A 345 3.58 8.94 1.72
N LEU A 346 3.11 8.16 2.70
CA LEU A 346 2.06 8.59 3.63
C LEU A 346 2.53 9.75 4.51
N VAL A 347 3.72 9.66 5.10
CA VAL A 347 4.28 10.76 5.93
C VAL A 347 4.48 12.04 5.11
N SER A 348 4.90 11.92 3.84
CA SER A 348 5.00 13.06 2.93
C SER A 348 3.63 13.69 2.66
N ARG A 349 2.57 12.87 2.48
CA ARG A 349 1.17 13.32 2.34
C ARG A 349 0.68 14.06 3.57
N ILE A 350 0.92 13.50 4.76
CA ILE A 350 0.54 14.13 6.04
C ILE A 350 1.23 15.48 6.20
N LYS A 351 2.53 15.60 5.84
CA LYS A 351 3.30 16.84 5.95
C LYS A 351 2.97 17.86 4.86
N SER A 352 2.53 17.42 3.69
CA SER A 352 2.32 18.27 2.51
C SER A 352 1.07 17.81 1.74
N PRO A 353 -0.14 18.08 2.27
CA PRO A 353 -1.42 17.58 1.72
C PRO A 353 -1.71 18.01 0.28
N GLN A 354 -1.13 19.14 -0.15
CA GLN A 354 -1.34 19.72 -1.48
C GLN A 354 -0.58 19.02 -2.60
N LEU A 355 0.31 18.09 -2.28
CA LEU A 355 1.02 17.32 -3.32
C LEU A 355 0.02 16.54 -4.18
N PRO A 356 0.25 16.43 -5.49
CA PRO A 356 -0.58 15.58 -6.33
C PRO A 356 -0.47 14.11 -5.88
N PRO A 357 -1.49 13.28 -6.09
CA PRO A 357 -1.42 11.84 -5.85
C PRO A 357 -0.27 11.21 -6.63
N ARG A 358 0.44 10.29 -6.00
CA ARG A 358 1.62 9.63 -6.58
C ARG A 358 1.41 8.13 -6.68
N LYS A 359 1.95 7.54 -7.73
CA LYS A 359 2.01 6.09 -7.91
C LYS A 359 3.48 5.67 -7.94
N THR A 360 3.90 4.91 -6.94
CA THR A 360 5.24 4.32 -6.84
C THR A 360 5.16 2.83 -7.13
N LEU A 361 5.85 2.39 -8.18
CA LEU A 361 5.91 1.00 -8.59
C LEU A 361 7.36 0.51 -8.47
N LEU A 362 7.55 -0.60 -7.75
CA LEU A 362 8.84 -1.23 -7.53
C LEU A 362 9.00 -2.45 -8.44
N HIS A 363 10.23 -2.77 -8.80
CA HIS A 363 10.52 -3.94 -9.61
C HIS A 363 10.55 -5.21 -8.75
N CYS A 364 9.92 -6.27 -9.27
CA CYS A 364 10.07 -7.62 -8.73
C CYS A 364 11.33 -8.29 -9.30
N ARG A 365 11.88 -9.24 -8.56
CA ARG A 365 13.03 -10.05 -9.01
C ARG A 365 12.57 -11.48 -9.29
N LEU A 366 12.88 -12.00 -10.48
CA LEU A 366 12.67 -13.41 -10.78
C LEU A 366 13.58 -14.28 -9.92
N VAL A 367 13.03 -15.34 -9.33
CA VAL A 367 13.74 -16.36 -8.54
C VAL A 367 13.49 -17.72 -9.18
N PRO A 368 14.34 -18.14 -10.13
CA PRO A 368 14.23 -19.45 -10.75
C PRO A 368 14.52 -20.55 -9.74
N ARG A 369 13.70 -21.61 -9.74
CA ARG A 369 13.85 -22.80 -8.90
C ARG A 369 13.50 -24.06 -9.69
N ALA A 370 13.44 -25.22 -9.00
CA ALA A 370 13.26 -26.52 -9.63
C ALA A 370 11.91 -26.70 -10.36
N SER A 371 10.86 -25.98 -10.00
CA SER A 371 9.55 -26.11 -10.66
C SER A 371 9.51 -25.65 -12.13
N THR A 372 10.56 -25.01 -12.61
CA THR A 372 10.76 -24.65 -14.02
C THR A 372 12.16 -25.08 -14.52
N ALA A 373 12.84 -26.00 -13.83
CA ALA A 373 14.10 -26.56 -14.31
C ALA A 373 13.80 -27.57 -15.44
N THR A 374 14.48 -27.42 -16.58
CA THR A 374 14.46 -28.37 -17.70
C THR A 374 15.76 -29.14 -17.75
#